data_787d21dfcb9ae89095b2e8a098b562bf
#
_entry.id   787d21dfcb9ae89095b2e8a098b562bf
#
_cell.length_a   1.000
_cell.length_b   1.000
_cell.length_c   1.000
_cell.angle_alpha   90.00
_cell.angle_beta   90.00
_cell.angle_gamma   90.00
#
_symmetry.space_group_name_H-M   'P 1'
#
loop_
_entity.id
_entity.type
_entity.pdbx_description
1 polymer ?
#
loop_
_entity_poly.entity_id
_entity_poly.type
_entity_poly.pdbx_seq_one_letter_code
_entity_poly.pdbx_strand_id
1 'polypeptide(L)'
;MLVHPGGPIWSKKDYGVWSIPKGLPEKNENPLDTAKREIREETGFEVEGKFIDLGELNQSRNKIVHVWALEKDLDITNVISNTFILEWPKNSGKIQKYPEVDRAGWFDVELAKKKIRKEQIGFIDRLIGIINCSQKEKHLDKEKRYRQTTLF
;
A
#
# COMPACT_ATOMS: atom_id res chain seq x y z
N MET A 1 4.28 3.94 0.13
CA MET A 1 3.14 4.76 0.60
C MET A 1 2.18 3.88 1.40
N LEU A 2 1.65 4.40 2.51
CA LEU A 2 0.56 3.80 3.29
C LEU A 2 -0.58 4.80 3.43
N VAL A 3 -1.79 4.32 3.70
CA VAL A 3 -2.98 5.12 3.95
C VAL A 3 -3.47 4.95 5.39
N HIS A 4 -3.96 6.04 5.97
CA HIS A 4 -4.53 6.04 7.32
C HIS A 4 -6.05 5.96 7.24
N PRO A 5 -6.69 5.05 7.98
CA PRO A 5 -8.16 4.94 7.97
C PRO A 5 -8.81 6.19 8.56
N GLY A 6 -9.82 6.70 7.87
CA GLY A 6 -10.59 7.84 8.30
C GLY A 6 -11.62 7.54 9.39
N GLY A 7 -12.28 8.59 9.84
CA GLY A 7 -13.34 8.53 10.85
C GLY A 7 -12.83 8.60 12.28
N PRO A 8 -13.76 8.82 13.23
CA PRO A 8 -13.44 9.20 14.61
C PRO A 8 -12.79 8.07 15.42
N ILE A 9 -12.98 6.80 15.02
CA ILE A 9 -12.41 5.64 15.72
C ILE A 9 -10.89 5.61 15.61
N TRP A 10 -10.36 6.11 14.48
CA TRP A 10 -8.96 6.04 14.12
C TRP A 10 -8.20 7.35 14.29
N SER A 11 -8.91 8.48 14.36
CA SER A 11 -8.35 9.85 14.33
C SER A 11 -7.23 10.11 15.35
N LYS A 12 -7.21 9.41 16.48
CA LYS A 12 -6.18 9.52 17.53
C LYS A 12 -5.18 8.38 17.55
N LYS A 13 -5.25 7.47 16.59
CA LYS A 13 -4.34 6.32 16.48
C LYS A 13 -3.36 6.54 15.32
N ASP A 14 -2.13 6.09 15.50
CA ASP A 14 -1.09 6.29 14.49
C ASP A 14 -0.28 5.03 14.22
N TYR A 15 0.01 4.21 15.22
CA TYR A 15 0.79 2.97 15.08
C TYR A 15 -0.12 1.75 14.92
N GLY A 16 0.24 0.85 14.00
CA GLY A 16 -0.47 -0.41 13.77
C GLY A 16 -1.85 -0.26 13.13
N VAL A 17 -2.18 0.92 12.58
CA VAL A 17 -3.50 1.20 11.99
C VAL A 17 -3.45 1.53 10.50
N TRP A 18 -2.30 1.99 10.01
CA TRP A 18 -2.09 2.25 8.59
C TRP A 18 -2.19 0.98 7.77
N SER A 19 -2.54 1.09 6.51
CA SER A 19 -2.67 -0.05 5.60
C SER A 19 -2.18 0.30 4.18
N ILE A 20 -1.99 -0.75 3.39
CA ILE A 20 -1.92 -0.64 1.92
C ILE A 20 -3.34 -0.33 1.43
N PRO A 21 -3.54 0.57 0.42
CA PRO A 21 -4.84 0.75 -0.22
C PRO A 21 -5.40 -0.59 -0.72
N LYS A 22 -6.65 -0.92 -0.42
CA LYS A 22 -7.22 -2.25 -0.66
C LYS A 22 -8.73 -2.27 -0.53
N GLY A 23 -9.37 -3.15 -1.28
CA GLY A 23 -10.77 -3.48 -1.11
C GLY A 23 -11.12 -4.84 -1.68
N LEU A 24 -12.40 -5.07 -1.93
CA LEU A 24 -12.90 -6.33 -2.45
C LEU A 24 -13.05 -6.25 -3.98
N PRO A 25 -12.72 -7.34 -4.71
CA PRO A 25 -12.96 -7.38 -6.14
C PRO A 25 -14.46 -7.30 -6.44
N GLU A 26 -14.81 -6.59 -7.51
CA GLU A 26 -16.13 -6.64 -8.10
C GLU A 26 -16.33 -7.93 -8.90
N LYS A 27 -17.60 -8.20 -9.31
CA LYS A 27 -17.91 -9.40 -10.07
C LYS A 27 -17.12 -9.45 -11.37
N ASN A 28 -16.33 -10.52 -11.54
CA ASN A 28 -15.44 -10.74 -12.69
C ASN A 28 -14.29 -9.73 -12.84
N GLU A 29 -13.96 -8.96 -11.83
CA GLU A 29 -12.84 -8.02 -11.85
C GLU A 29 -11.51 -8.78 -11.70
N ASN A 30 -10.51 -8.39 -12.48
CA ASN A 30 -9.14 -8.89 -12.35
C ASN A 30 -8.52 -8.35 -11.05
N PRO A 31 -7.77 -9.14 -10.27
CA PRO A 31 -7.17 -8.68 -9.01
C PRO A 31 -6.29 -7.43 -9.12
N LEU A 32 -5.52 -7.26 -10.21
CA LEU A 32 -4.72 -6.05 -10.43
C LEU A 32 -5.60 -4.82 -10.74
N ASP A 33 -6.70 -5.03 -11.48
CA ASP A 33 -7.65 -3.95 -11.77
C ASP A 33 -8.38 -3.53 -10.50
N THR A 34 -8.73 -4.49 -9.63
CA THR A 34 -9.20 -4.20 -8.26
C THR A 34 -8.21 -3.30 -7.51
N ALA A 35 -6.94 -3.65 -7.50
CA ALA A 35 -5.92 -2.85 -6.80
C ALA A 35 -5.79 -1.42 -7.36
N LYS A 36 -5.89 -1.26 -8.69
CA LYS A 36 -5.90 0.06 -9.35
C LYS A 36 -7.17 0.87 -9.03
N ARG A 37 -8.34 0.23 -9.01
CA ARG A 37 -9.59 0.88 -8.64
C ARG A 37 -9.55 1.33 -7.19
N GLU A 38 -9.15 0.47 -6.27
CA GLU A 38 -9.11 0.74 -4.84
C GLU A 38 -8.14 1.87 -4.48
N ILE A 39 -6.94 1.94 -5.10
CA ILE A 39 -6.04 3.07 -4.86
C ILE A 39 -6.67 4.38 -5.35
N ARG A 40 -7.39 4.38 -6.46
CA ARG A 40 -8.11 5.56 -6.95
C ARG A 40 -9.25 5.96 -6.01
N GLU A 41 -10.02 5.01 -5.51
CA GLU A 41 -11.16 5.25 -4.61
C GLU A 41 -10.72 5.72 -3.22
N GLU A 42 -9.64 5.14 -2.68
CA GLU A 42 -9.11 5.47 -1.36
C GLU A 42 -8.21 6.71 -1.34
N THR A 43 -7.66 7.14 -2.50
CA THR A 43 -6.67 8.23 -2.53
C THR A 43 -6.87 9.26 -3.62
N GLY A 44 -7.68 8.99 -4.64
CA GLY A 44 -7.82 9.81 -5.83
C GLY A 44 -6.70 9.63 -6.87
N PHE A 45 -5.71 8.76 -6.61
CA PHE A 45 -4.57 8.60 -7.53
C PHE A 45 -4.86 7.58 -8.61
N GLU A 46 -4.64 7.98 -9.86
CA GLU A 46 -4.58 7.06 -10.99
C GLU A 46 -3.14 6.55 -11.18
N VAL A 47 -2.99 5.23 -11.23
CA VAL A 47 -1.70 4.58 -11.29
C VAL A 47 -1.58 3.65 -12.49
N GLU A 48 -0.50 3.85 -13.24
CA GLU A 48 -0.10 3.02 -14.36
C GLU A 48 1.41 2.79 -14.33
N GLY A 49 1.87 1.65 -14.86
CA GLY A 49 3.28 1.32 -14.92
C GLY A 49 3.55 -0.17 -14.80
N LYS A 50 4.80 -0.51 -14.47
CA LYS A 50 5.22 -1.89 -14.25
C LYS A 50 4.94 -2.29 -12.79
N PHE A 51 3.89 -3.06 -12.61
CA PHE A 51 3.52 -3.61 -11.31
C PHE A 51 4.38 -4.85 -10.98
N ILE A 52 4.82 -4.93 -9.73
CA ILE A 52 5.54 -6.06 -9.16
C ILE A 52 4.57 -6.81 -8.26
N ASP A 53 4.29 -8.06 -8.55
CA ASP A 53 3.44 -8.92 -7.73
C ASP A 53 4.18 -9.29 -6.42
N LEU A 54 3.61 -8.92 -5.29
CA LEU A 54 4.11 -9.28 -3.96
C LEU A 54 3.40 -10.53 -3.39
N GLY A 55 2.43 -11.09 -4.14
CA GLY A 55 1.65 -12.26 -3.74
C GLY A 55 0.64 -11.98 -2.64
N GLU A 56 0.26 -13.05 -1.95
CA GLU A 56 -0.84 -13.04 -0.99
C GLU A 56 -0.36 -13.23 0.45
N LEU A 57 -1.07 -12.61 1.39
CA LEU A 57 -0.97 -12.86 2.83
C LEU A 57 -2.35 -13.02 3.46
N ASN A 58 -2.45 -13.89 4.46
CA ASN A 58 -3.64 -14.00 5.29
C ASN A 58 -3.72 -12.81 6.24
N GLN A 59 -4.70 -11.95 6.06
CA GLN A 59 -4.99 -10.84 6.99
C GLN A 59 -5.82 -11.29 8.18
N SER A 60 -6.66 -12.30 8.00
CA SER A 60 -7.42 -12.97 9.06
C SER A 60 -7.79 -14.39 8.60
N ARG A 61 -8.52 -15.16 9.46
CA ARG A 61 -8.94 -16.52 9.14
C ARG A 61 -9.66 -16.63 7.77
N ASN A 62 -10.43 -15.60 7.39
CA ASN A 62 -11.27 -15.61 6.17
C ASN A 62 -10.95 -14.45 5.20
N LYS A 63 -9.79 -13.78 5.36
CA LYS A 63 -9.41 -12.66 4.51
C LYS A 63 -7.99 -12.80 4.01
N ILE A 64 -7.85 -13.02 2.72
CA ILE A 64 -6.59 -13.02 1.98
C ILE A 64 -6.46 -11.66 1.30
N VAL A 65 -5.27 -11.08 1.32
CA VAL A 65 -4.96 -9.84 0.59
C VAL A 65 -3.84 -10.14 -0.39
N HIS A 66 -4.06 -9.81 -1.66
CA HIS A 66 -3.07 -9.85 -2.73
C HIS A 66 -2.58 -8.43 -2.99
N VAL A 67 -1.27 -8.23 -3.11
CA VAL A 67 -0.66 -6.91 -3.20
C VAL A 67 0.32 -6.82 -4.36
N TRP A 68 0.29 -5.67 -5.03
CA TRP A 68 1.27 -5.27 -6.03
C TRP A 68 2.03 -4.04 -5.57
N ALA A 69 3.31 -3.95 -5.93
CA ALA A 69 4.10 -2.74 -5.76
C ALA A 69 4.27 -2.03 -7.10
N LEU A 70 4.31 -0.72 -7.05
CA LEU A 70 4.60 0.16 -8.19
C LEU A 70 5.59 1.22 -7.73
N GLU A 71 6.67 1.39 -8.51
CA GLU A 71 7.60 2.51 -8.32
C GLU A 71 7.02 3.76 -9.00
N LYS A 72 6.55 4.70 -8.19
CA LYS A 72 5.96 5.95 -8.66
C LYS A 72 5.99 7.01 -7.56
N ASP A 73 6.36 8.23 -7.92
CA ASP A 73 6.18 9.39 -7.06
C ASP A 73 4.74 9.88 -7.16
N LEU A 74 4.11 10.06 -6.00
CA LEU A 74 2.74 10.57 -5.86
C LEU A 74 2.76 11.74 -4.87
N ASP A 75 2.10 12.84 -5.26
CA ASP A 75 1.85 13.95 -4.35
C ASP A 75 0.72 13.61 -3.39
N ILE A 76 1.09 13.21 -2.18
CA ILE A 76 0.16 12.78 -1.14
C ILE A 76 -0.48 13.93 -0.34
N THR A 77 -0.24 15.18 -0.69
CA THR A 77 -0.80 16.34 0.01
C THR A 77 -2.31 16.49 -0.20
N ASN A 78 -2.82 15.98 -1.33
CA ASN A 78 -4.22 16.10 -1.75
C ASN A 78 -4.86 14.71 -1.94
N VAL A 79 -5.04 13.97 -0.85
CA VAL A 79 -5.77 12.69 -0.88
C VAL A 79 -7.26 12.96 -0.98
N ILE A 80 -7.91 12.37 -1.99
CA ILE A 80 -9.37 12.41 -2.18
C ILE A 80 -9.88 10.98 -2.05
N SER A 81 -10.61 10.70 -0.98
CA SER A 81 -11.13 9.37 -0.67
C SER A 81 -12.65 9.31 -0.81
N ASN A 82 -13.14 8.13 -1.17
CA ASN A 82 -14.53 7.77 -0.96
C ASN A 82 -14.91 7.93 0.51
N THR A 83 -16.20 7.97 0.77
CA THR A 83 -16.71 8.26 2.10
C THR A 83 -17.71 7.18 2.53
N PHE A 84 -17.78 6.95 3.84
CA PHE A 84 -18.77 6.09 4.47
C PHE A 84 -19.59 6.86 5.50
N ILE A 85 -20.75 6.31 5.82
CA ILE A 85 -21.68 6.88 6.80
C ILE A 85 -21.52 6.11 8.11
N LEU A 86 -21.39 6.84 9.21
CA LEU A 86 -21.25 6.27 10.56
C LEU A 86 -22.05 7.08 11.57
N GLU A 87 -22.76 6.38 12.45
CA GLU A 87 -23.33 6.97 13.65
C GLU A 87 -22.22 7.18 14.70
N TRP A 88 -21.98 8.43 15.06
CA TRP A 88 -20.97 8.75 16.04
C TRP A 88 -21.36 9.94 16.93
N PRO A 89 -21.24 9.85 18.28
CA PRO A 89 -20.91 8.64 19.06
C PRO A 89 -21.96 7.53 18.90
N LYS A 90 -21.56 6.29 19.18
CA LYS A 90 -22.45 5.12 19.07
C LYS A 90 -23.72 5.32 19.89
N ASN A 91 -24.88 5.03 19.32
CA ASN A 91 -26.22 5.18 19.93
C ASN A 91 -26.61 6.64 20.21
N SER A 92 -26.01 7.62 19.52
CA SER A 92 -26.33 9.04 19.69
C SER A 92 -27.42 9.56 18.76
N GLY A 93 -27.80 8.78 17.75
CA GLY A 93 -28.67 9.21 16.65
C GLY A 93 -27.97 10.16 15.65
N LYS A 94 -26.69 10.53 15.89
CA LYS A 94 -25.95 11.46 15.04
C LYS A 94 -25.23 10.70 13.91
N ILE A 95 -25.79 10.76 12.72
CA ILE A 95 -25.24 10.14 11.52
C ILE A 95 -24.37 11.17 10.81
N GLN A 96 -23.11 10.81 10.51
CA GLN A 96 -22.13 11.69 9.85
C GLN A 96 -21.39 10.93 8.76
N LYS A 97 -20.90 11.68 7.79
CA LYS A 97 -20.11 11.18 6.67
C LYS A 97 -18.63 11.39 6.96
N TYR A 98 -17.83 10.33 6.78
CA TYR A 98 -16.39 10.34 7.02
C TYR A 98 -15.66 9.80 5.79
N PRO A 99 -14.43 10.27 5.48
CA PRO A 99 -13.61 9.65 4.44
C PRO A 99 -13.18 8.24 4.85
N GLU A 100 -13.03 7.33 3.91
CA GLU A 100 -12.45 5.99 4.16
C GLU A 100 -10.96 6.10 4.50
N VAL A 101 -10.25 7.00 3.82
CA VAL A 101 -8.86 7.38 4.09
C VAL A 101 -8.80 8.87 4.38
N ASP A 102 -8.21 9.27 5.51
CA ASP A 102 -8.06 10.68 5.88
C ASP A 102 -6.71 11.28 5.48
N ARG A 103 -5.69 10.47 5.28
CA ARG A 103 -4.35 10.87 4.83
C ARG A 103 -3.54 9.71 4.29
N ALA A 104 -2.57 10.02 3.42
CA ALA A 104 -1.52 9.10 3.00
C ALA A 104 -0.16 9.53 3.56
N GLY A 105 0.82 8.63 3.58
CA GLY A 105 2.18 8.92 4.06
C GLY A 105 3.24 8.07 3.36
N TRP A 106 4.38 8.71 3.08
CA TRP A 106 5.62 8.05 2.73
C TRP A 106 6.43 7.84 4.01
N PHE A 107 6.95 6.64 4.20
CA PHE A 107 7.71 6.27 5.39
C PHE A 107 8.95 5.48 4.99
N ASP A 108 10.03 5.63 5.73
CA ASP A 108 11.12 4.65 5.69
C ASP A 108 10.62 3.28 6.16
N VAL A 109 11.41 2.24 5.89
CA VAL A 109 11.03 0.85 6.14
C VAL A 109 10.70 0.59 7.62
N GLU A 110 11.52 1.11 8.53
CA GLU A 110 11.37 0.85 9.97
C GLU A 110 10.12 1.53 10.52
N LEU A 111 9.85 2.76 10.10
CA LEU A 111 8.65 3.48 10.49
C LEU A 111 7.41 2.89 9.84
N ALA A 112 7.49 2.50 8.56
CA ALA A 112 6.39 1.83 7.86
C ALA A 112 5.95 0.56 8.57
N LYS A 113 6.89 -0.29 9.03
CA LYS A 113 6.59 -1.52 9.79
C LYS A 113 5.92 -1.25 11.13
N LYS A 114 6.24 -0.13 11.79
CA LYS A 114 5.59 0.28 13.05
C LYS A 114 4.18 0.83 12.82
N LYS A 115 3.95 1.50 11.71
CA LYS A 115 2.67 2.15 11.40
C LYS A 115 1.65 1.20 10.78
N ILE A 116 2.09 0.30 9.90
CA ILE A 116 1.22 -0.63 9.19
C ILE A 116 0.60 -1.67 10.13
N ARG A 117 -0.57 -2.16 9.78
CA ARG A 117 -1.19 -3.32 10.43
C ARG A 117 -0.23 -4.51 10.40
N LYS A 118 -0.07 -5.19 11.53
CA LYS A 118 0.91 -6.29 11.70
C LYS A 118 0.77 -7.40 10.67
N GLU A 119 -0.47 -7.68 10.23
CA GLU A 119 -0.78 -8.71 9.24
C GLU A 119 -0.25 -8.38 7.84
N GLN A 120 0.09 -7.10 7.59
CA GLN A 120 0.59 -6.61 6.31
C GLN A 120 2.12 -6.36 6.30
N ILE A 121 2.81 -6.50 7.41
CA ILE A 121 4.27 -6.29 7.49
C ILE A 121 5.02 -7.17 6.47
N GLY A 122 4.58 -8.41 6.26
CA GLY A 122 5.20 -9.34 5.32
C GLY A 122 5.26 -8.83 3.88
N PHE A 123 4.37 -7.91 3.44
CA PHE A 123 4.47 -7.29 2.12
C PHE A 123 5.65 -6.32 2.03
N ILE A 124 5.95 -5.58 3.11
CA ILE A 124 7.14 -4.72 3.18
C ILE A 124 8.40 -5.57 3.07
N ASP A 125 8.47 -6.70 3.80
CA ASP A 125 9.62 -7.61 3.77
C ASP A 125 9.83 -8.20 2.37
N ARG A 126 8.76 -8.62 1.70
CA ARG A 126 8.83 -9.15 0.32
C ARG A 126 9.33 -8.09 -0.65
N LEU A 127 8.80 -6.85 -0.57
CA LEU A 127 9.25 -5.74 -1.42
C LEU A 127 10.74 -5.46 -1.25
N ILE A 128 11.22 -5.38 -0.01
CA ILE A 128 12.64 -5.15 0.29
C ILE A 128 13.50 -6.29 -0.24
N GLY A 129 13.07 -7.54 -0.12
CA GLY A 129 13.75 -8.70 -0.70
C GLY A 129 13.93 -8.60 -2.21
N ILE A 130 12.88 -8.21 -2.92
CA ILE A 130 12.91 -8.03 -4.38
C ILE A 130 13.84 -6.89 -4.80
N ILE A 131 13.77 -5.74 -4.12
CA ILE A 131 14.62 -4.57 -4.40
C ILE A 131 16.10 -4.93 -4.20
N ASN A 132 16.44 -5.59 -3.09
CA ASN A 132 17.80 -5.98 -2.78
C ASN A 132 18.36 -7.02 -3.78
N CYS A 133 17.54 -7.95 -4.25
CA CYS A 133 17.93 -8.92 -5.27
C CYS A 133 18.24 -8.21 -6.60
N SER A 134 17.37 -7.33 -7.05
CA SER A 134 17.54 -6.56 -8.28
C SER A 134 18.78 -5.64 -8.25
N GLN A 135 19.12 -5.08 -7.10
CA GLN A 135 20.32 -4.26 -6.93
C GLN A 135 21.62 -5.11 -7.02
N LYS A 136 21.61 -6.32 -6.43
CA LYS A 136 22.76 -7.25 -6.53
C LYS A 136 23.01 -7.70 -7.94
N GLU A 137 21.96 -8.02 -8.71
CA GLU A 137 22.08 -8.40 -10.13
C GLU A 137 22.68 -7.27 -10.97
N LYS A 138 22.20 -6.04 -10.80
CA LYS A 138 22.75 -4.85 -11.48
C LYS A 138 24.22 -4.60 -11.15
N HIS A 139 24.63 -4.90 -9.92
CA HIS A 139 26.04 -4.72 -9.49
C HIS A 139 26.94 -5.80 -10.11
N LEU A 140 26.50 -7.06 -10.13
CA LEU A 140 27.20 -8.17 -10.78
C LEU A 140 27.34 -7.96 -12.29
N ASP A 141 26.33 -7.44 -12.96
CA ASP A 141 26.40 -7.14 -14.39
C ASP A 141 27.34 -5.98 -14.70
N LYS A 142 27.42 -4.96 -13.84
CA LYS A 142 28.43 -3.90 -13.94
C LYS A 142 29.83 -4.45 -13.77
N GLU A 143 30.09 -5.29 -12.77
CA GLU A 143 31.41 -5.89 -12.55
C GLU A 143 31.83 -6.79 -13.71
N LYS A 144 30.93 -7.58 -14.30
CA LYS A 144 31.19 -8.39 -15.48
C LYS A 144 31.57 -7.52 -16.69
N ARG A 145 30.88 -6.41 -16.91
CA ARG A 145 31.21 -5.46 -17.98
C ARG A 145 32.58 -4.81 -17.77
N TYR A 146 32.96 -4.43 -16.55
CA TYR A 146 34.28 -3.89 -16.24
C TYR A 146 35.39 -4.91 -16.48
N ARG A 147 35.19 -6.18 -16.12
CA ARG A 147 36.18 -7.25 -16.37
C ARG A 147 36.37 -7.56 -17.87
N GLN A 148 35.34 -7.37 -18.70
CA GLN A 148 35.46 -7.53 -20.15
C GLN A 148 36.15 -6.34 -20.84
N THR A 149 36.17 -5.17 -20.21
CA THR A 149 36.80 -3.96 -20.78
C THR A 149 38.27 -3.82 -20.39
N THR A 150 38.79 -4.63 -19.45
CA THR A 150 40.17 -4.53 -18.92
C THR A 150 41.14 -5.56 -19.55
N LEU A 151 40.78 -6.19 -20.67
CA LEU A 151 41.60 -7.20 -21.35
C LEU A 151 42.22 -6.71 -22.68
N PHE A 152 42.44 -5.39 -22.82
CA PHE A 152 43.24 -4.85 -23.93
C PHE A 152 44.18 -3.76 -23.45
#